data_ed7ce825fb4fe0770f585c62a329cfb7
#
_entry.id   ed7ce825fb4fe0770f585c62a329cfb7
#
_cell.length_a   1.000
_cell.length_b   1.000
_cell.length_c   1.000
_cell.angle_alpha   90.00
_cell.angle_beta   90.00
_cell.angle_gamma   90.00
#
_symmetry.space_group_name_H-M   'P 1'
#
loop_
_entity.id
_entity.type
_entity.pdbx_description
1 polymer ?
#
loop_
_entity_poly.entity_id
_entity_poly.type
_entity_poly.pdbx_seq_one_letter_code
_entity_poly.pdbx_strand_id
1 'polypeptide(L)'
;IFDNDYLQWIQDLCKRYRQNQIKASMQINKGILAFYWELGKDIEERKYDNKYGSRFYENLSRDLSKVLNNKKGLAPTSLRYTKYFYCLYAPLFENCRQDADNFNLLFSIPWSHHQKIIDKVKGDSNKALFFVRKTLENNWGRGVLVNFLETDLYERQGSALSNFKTTMPSIEGDLAQQMLKDPYNFNFIPLHEQYTEKELKDELMDKLSNFLLELGKGFSFVGREYRISAGGKDKYIDLLFYIIPLHCYCIVEVKTTEFDFQDVGQLAGYTAMVDELLNSKLDNPAIGLLICKEKNSVLAHYALSRINSPIGISEFIISKQQLPEELKDKLPSIEEIEKRMNV
;
A
#
# COMPACT_ATOMS: atom_id res chain seq x y z
N ILE A 1 -25.97 -7.87 42.07
CA ILE A 1 -24.54 -8.13 41.85
C ILE A 1 -24.53 -9.23 40.79
N PHE A 2 -24.11 -8.91 39.57
CA PHE A 2 -24.06 -9.86 38.47
C PHE A 2 -22.78 -10.68 38.62
N ASP A 3 -22.86 -12.00 38.39
CA ASP A 3 -21.72 -12.90 38.42
C ASP A 3 -20.87 -12.81 37.16
N ASN A 4 -19.71 -13.47 37.14
CA ASN A 4 -18.78 -13.45 36.01
C ASN A 4 -19.41 -14.05 34.72
N ASP A 5 -20.30 -15.05 34.87
CA ASP A 5 -20.97 -15.72 33.77
C ASP A 5 -21.91 -14.75 33.04
N TYR A 6 -22.64 -13.90 33.79
CA TYR A 6 -23.50 -12.87 33.20
C TYR A 6 -22.67 -11.81 32.49
N LEU A 7 -21.54 -11.35 33.01
CA LEU A 7 -20.68 -10.36 32.39
C LEU A 7 -20.09 -10.90 31.10
N GLN A 8 -19.68 -12.16 31.07
CA GLN A 8 -19.15 -12.83 29.88
C GLN A 8 -20.24 -13.00 28.80
N TRP A 9 -21.46 -13.38 29.21
CA TRP A 9 -22.60 -13.45 28.29
C TRP A 9 -22.94 -12.08 27.68
N ILE A 10 -22.91 -11.00 28.44
CA ILE A 10 -23.11 -9.63 27.91
C ILE A 10 -22.01 -9.26 26.89
N GLN A 11 -20.75 -9.61 27.15
CA GLN A 11 -19.67 -9.37 26.17
C GLN A 11 -19.91 -10.13 24.88
N ASP A 12 -20.33 -11.38 24.97
CA ASP A 12 -20.67 -12.21 23.82
C ASP A 12 -21.87 -11.66 23.03
N LEU A 13 -22.90 -11.17 23.71
CA LEU A 13 -24.05 -10.49 23.08
C LEU A 13 -23.60 -9.25 22.33
N CYS A 14 -22.78 -8.40 22.96
CA CYS A 14 -22.24 -7.20 22.33
C CYS A 14 -21.41 -7.53 21.09
N LYS A 15 -20.57 -8.57 21.15
CA LYS A 15 -19.78 -9.06 20.01
C LYS A 15 -20.67 -9.52 18.88
N ARG A 16 -21.67 -10.37 19.15
CA ARG A 16 -22.64 -10.86 18.15
C ARG A 16 -23.45 -9.72 17.53
N TYR A 17 -23.90 -8.77 18.33
CA TYR A 17 -24.62 -7.60 17.85
C TYR A 17 -23.78 -6.76 16.89
N ARG A 18 -22.53 -6.43 17.26
CA ARG A 18 -21.59 -5.69 16.41
C ARG A 18 -21.30 -6.43 15.10
N GLN A 19 -21.07 -7.74 15.16
CA GLN A 19 -20.85 -8.56 13.96
C GLN A 19 -22.05 -8.54 13.02
N ASN A 20 -23.29 -8.60 13.55
CA ASN A 20 -24.48 -8.52 12.74
C ASN A 20 -24.69 -7.13 12.14
N GLN A 21 -24.37 -6.05 12.86
CA GLN A 21 -24.39 -4.70 12.30
C GLN A 21 -23.41 -4.55 11.13
N ILE A 22 -22.18 -5.07 11.27
CA ILE A 22 -21.17 -5.06 10.21
C ILE A 22 -21.68 -5.83 8.99
N LYS A 23 -22.20 -7.06 9.17
CA LYS A 23 -22.77 -7.86 8.09
C LYS A 23 -23.92 -7.13 7.37
N ALA A 24 -24.82 -6.51 8.11
CA ALA A 24 -25.92 -5.75 7.53
C ALA A 24 -25.41 -4.55 6.71
N SER A 25 -24.45 -3.79 7.23
CA SER A 25 -23.83 -2.67 6.52
C SER A 25 -23.13 -3.12 5.22
N MET A 26 -22.44 -4.27 5.25
CA MET A 26 -21.82 -4.85 4.05
C MET A 26 -22.85 -5.24 3.00
N GLN A 27 -23.99 -5.83 3.41
CA GLN A 27 -25.06 -6.20 2.48
C GLN A 27 -25.72 -4.97 1.85
N ILE A 28 -25.95 -3.91 2.64
CA ILE A 28 -26.47 -2.64 2.13
C ILE A 28 -25.50 -2.04 1.10
N ASN A 29 -24.20 -2.01 1.40
CA ASN A 29 -23.19 -1.52 0.46
C ASN A 29 -23.18 -2.32 -0.85
N LYS A 30 -23.23 -3.66 -0.76
CA LYS A 30 -23.31 -4.54 -1.94
C LYS A 30 -24.54 -4.23 -2.80
N GLY A 31 -25.71 -4.08 -2.18
CA GLY A 31 -26.94 -3.75 -2.88
C GLY A 31 -26.87 -2.40 -3.60
N ILE A 32 -26.32 -1.39 -2.96
CA ILE A 32 -26.14 -0.06 -3.56
C ILE A 32 -25.15 -0.13 -4.75
N LEU A 33 -24.04 -0.81 -4.61
CA LEU A 33 -23.04 -0.95 -5.67
C LEU A 33 -23.57 -1.77 -6.85
N ALA A 34 -24.35 -2.82 -6.60
CA ALA A 34 -25.04 -3.55 -7.65
C ALA A 34 -26.02 -2.65 -8.43
N PHE A 35 -26.80 -1.85 -7.74
CA PHE A 35 -27.64 -0.84 -8.37
C PHE A 35 -26.84 0.17 -9.20
N TYR A 36 -25.69 0.65 -8.68
CA TYR A 36 -24.83 1.57 -9.43
C TYR A 36 -24.22 0.91 -10.67
N TRP A 37 -23.91 -0.37 -10.61
CA TRP A 37 -23.46 -1.15 -11.76
C TRP A 37 -24.50 -1.22 -12.85
N GLU A 38 -25.75 -1.64 -12.52
CA GLU A 38 -26.85 -1.73 -13.48
C GLU A 38 -27.21 -0.36 -14.06
N LEU A 39 -27.25 0.68 -13.23
CA LEU A 39 -27.48 2.05 -13.72
C LEU A 39 -26.40 2.52 -14.68
N GLY A 40 -25.13 2.26 -14.36
CA GLY A 40 -24.00 2.62 -15.21
C GLY A 40 -24.06 1.89 -16.55
N LYS A 41 -24.41 0.60 -16.53
CA LYS A 41 -24.66 -0.24 -17.71
C LYS A 41 -25.76 0.33 -18.59
N ASP A 42 -26.92 0.61 -18.02
CA ASP A 42 -28.06 1.20 -18.75
C ASP A 42 -27.69 2.52 -19.44
N ILE A 43 -26.97 3.41 -18.74
CA ILE A 43 -26.53 4.69 -19.28
C ILE A 43 -25.57 4.48 -20.47
N GLU A 44 -24.60 3.59 -20.31
CA GLU A 44 -23.60 3.34 -21.36
C GLU A 44 -24.20 2.63 -22.57
N GLU A 45 -24.94 1.53 -22.38
CA GLU A 45 -25.50 0.75 -23.49
C GLU A 45 -26.55 1.53 -24.29
N ARG A 46 -27.39 2.33 -23.58
CA ARG A 46 -28.45 3.13 -24.22
C ARG A 46 -27.99 4.52 -24.64
N LYS A 47 -26.72 4.91 -24.32
CA LYS A 47 -26.15 6.23 -24.61
C LYS A 47 -27.03 7.39 -24.12
N TYR A 48 -27.65 7.25 -22.94
CA TYR A 48 -28.61 8.20 -22.42
C TYR A 48 -28.03 9.59 -22.18
N ASP A 49 -26.79 9.68 -21.71
CA ASP A 49 -26.10 10.95 -21.50
C ASP A 49 -25.84 11.70 -22.82
N ASN A 50 -25.56 10.99 -23.92
CA ASN A 50 -25.45 11.59 -25.23
C ASN A 50 -26.84 12.00 -25.80
N LYS A 51 -27.84 11.14 -25.59
CA LYS A 51 -29.17 11.33 -26.11
C LYS A 51 -29.92 12.53 -25.46
N TYR A 52 -29.73 12.72 -24.14
CA TYR A 52 -30.45 13.74 -23.36
C TYR A 52 -29.59 14.97 -23.02
N GLY A 53 -28.35 15.02 -23.47
CA GLY A 53 -27.46 16.19 -23.44
C GLY A 53 -26.86 16.53 -22.07
N SER A 54 -26.25 17.70 -21.97
CA SER A 54 -25.36 18.10 -20.87
C SER A 54 -26.01 18.16 -19.48
N ARG A 55 -27.35 18.30 -19.41
CA ARG A 55 -28.10 18.32 -18.13
C ARG A 55 -28.73 16.98 -17.77
N PHE A 56 -28.31 15.89 -18.43
CA PHE A 56 -28.89 14.56 -18.18
C PHE A 56 -28.78 14.16 -16.70
N TYR A 57 -27.60 14.25 -16.11
CA TYR A 57 -27.37 13.82 -14.72
C TYR A 57 -28.10 14.69 -13.68
N GLU A 58 -28.23 15.99 -13.92
CA GLU A 58 -29.00 16.91 -13.08
C GLU A 58 -30.50 16.55 -13.11
N ASN A 59 -31.03 16.29 -14.30
CA ASN A 59 -32.43 15.91 -14.48
C ASN A 59 -32.68 14.53 -13.85
N LEU A 60 -31.82 13.54 -14.10
CA LEU A 60 -31.91 12.19 -13.53
C LEU A 60 -31.89 12.25 -11.98
N SER A 61 -30.98 13.03 -11.42
CA SER A 61 -30.87 13.23 -9.96
C SER A 61 -32.17 13.82 -9.38
N ARG A 62 -32.67 14.85 -10.01
CA ARG A 62 -33.93 15.51 -9.59
C ARG A 62 -35.11 14.55 -9.65
N ASP A 63 -35.28 13.84 -10.75
CA ASP A 63 -36.42 13.00 -10.99
C ASP A 63 -36.40 11.73 -10.09
N LEU A 64 -35.24 11.09 -9.92
CA LEU A 64 -35.06 9.99 -8.96
C LEU A 64 -35.33 10.47 -7.51
N SER A 65 -34.81 11.64 -7.13
CA SER A 65 -35.01 12.17 -5.78
C SER A 65 -36.48 12.47 -5.47
N LYS A 66 -37.28 12.87 -6.46
CA LYS A 66 -38.71 13.09 -6.32
C LYS A 66 -39.48 11.78 -6.11
N VAL A 67 -39.15 10.75 -6.91
CA VAL A 67 -39.90 9.47 -6.88
C VAL A 67 -39.52 8.67 -5.62
N LEU A 68 -38.26 8.66 -5.24
CA LEU A 68 -37.74 7.83 -4.14
C LEU A 68 -37.81 8.53 -2.77
N ASN A 69 -38.24 9.80 -2.70
CA ASN A 69 -38.21 10.62 -1.49
C ASN A 69 -36.82 10.58 -0.74
N ASN A 70 -35.75 10.32 -1.47
CA ASN A 70 -34.40 10.14 -0.93
C ASN A 70 -33.40 10.87 -1.83
N LYS A 71 -32.52 11.68 -1.20
CA LYS A 71 -31.45 12.40 -1.89
C LYS A 71 -30.07 11.77 -1.69
N LYS A 72 -29.95 10.78 -0.81
CA LYS A 72 -28.66 10.21 -0.42
C LYS A 72 -28.12 9.29 -1.53
N GLY A 73 -26.93 9.58 -2.03
CA GLY A 73 -26.30 8.79 -3.10
C GLY A 73 -26.75 9.11 -4.52
N LEU A 74 -27.74 10.01 -4.71
CA LEU A 74 -28.30 10.35 -6.02
C LEU A 74 -27.84 11.71 -6.55
N ALA A 75 -26.77 12.28 -6.01
CA ALA A 75 -26.20 13.53 -6.52
C ALA A 75 -25.74 13.37 -7.98
N PRO A 76 -25.85 14.40 -8.84
CA PRO A 76 -25.46 14.31 -10.25
C PRO A 76 -24.06 13.76 -10.47
N THR A 77 -23.11 14.16 -9.62
CA THR A 77 -21.73 13.65 -9.64
C THR A 77 -21.69 12.15 -9.35
N SER A 78 -22.40 11.66 -8.32
CA SER A 78 -22.48 10.23 -8.01
C SER A 78 -23.06 9.42 -9.16
N LEU A 79 -24.12 9.92 -9.79
CA LEU A 79 -24.77 9.28 -10.95
C LEU A 79 -23.84 9.21 -12.16
N ARG A 80 -23.02 10.24 -12.39
CA ARG A 80 -21.99 10.21 -13.45
C ARG A 80 -20.93 9.15 -13.17
N TYR A 81 -20.52 9.00 -11.92
CA TYR A 81 -19.56 7.96 -11.53
C TYR A 81 -20.09 6.55 -11.70
N THR A 82 -21.41 6.31 -11.74
CA THR A 82 -21.95 4.96 -12.02
C THR A 82 -21.59 4.49 -13.42
N LYS A 83 -21.66 5.37 -14.42
CA LYS A 83 -21.21 5.10 -15.79
C LYS A 83 -19.69 4.80 -15.80
N TYR A 84 -18.89 5.63 -15.16
CA TYR A 84 -17.42 5.41 -15.09
C TYR A 84 -17.07 4.09 -14.39
N PHE A 85 -17.82 3.73 -13.34
CA PHE A 85 -17.66 2.47 -12.63
C PHE A 85 -17.92 1.27 -13.54
N TYR A 86 -19.03 1.27 -14.27
CA TYR A 86 -19.34 0.24 -15.25
C TYR A 86 -18.27 0.18 -16.34
N CYS A 87 -17.98 1.29 -17.01
CA CYS A 87 -17.00 1.34 -18.11
C CYS A 87 -15.60 0.91 -17.70
N LEU A 88 -15.19 1.21 -16.45
CA LEU A 88 -13.87 0.82 -15.96
C LEU A 88 -13.74 -0.69 -15.75
N TYR A 89 -14.77 -1.34 -15.22
CA TYR A 89 -14.64 -2.74 -14.81
C TYR A 89 -15.30 -3.73 -15.80
N ALA A 90 -16.24 -3.31 -16.63
CA ALA A 90 -16.95 -4.19 -17.57
C ALA A 90 -16.00 -4.99 -18.48
N PRO A 91 -14.91 -4.42 -19.03
CA PRO A 91 -14.00 -5.17 -19.91
C PRO A 91 -13.36 -6.40 -19.26
N LEU A 92 -13.26 -6.43 -17.92
CA LEU A 92 -12.71 -7.58 -17.18
C LEU A 92 -13.66 -8.79 -17.20
N PHE A 93 -14.96 -8.58 -17.40
CA PHE A 93 -16.00 -9.60 -17.25
C PHE A 93 -16.69 -9.99 -18.56
N GLU A 94 -16.47 -9.22 -19.65
CA GLU A 94 -17.07 -9.50 -20.96
C GLU A 94 -16.58 -10.82 -21.57
N ASN A 95 -15.34 -11.22 -21.27
CA ASN A 95 -14.68 -12.38 -21.84
C ASN A 95 -14.57 -13.61 -20.92
N CYS A 96 -15.00 -13.49 -19.65
CA CYS A 96 -14.77 -14.55 -18.65
C CYS A 96 -16.06 -14.92 -17.92
N ARG A 97 -16.70 -16.05 -18.33
CA ARG A 97 -17.78 -16.69 -17.56
C ARG A 97 -17.32 -17.27 -16.21
N GLN A 98 -16.03 -17.21 -15.88
CA GLN A 98 -15.43 -17.85 -14.70
C GLN A 98 -15.03 -16.91 -13.56
N ASP A 99 -15.26 -15.60 -13.68
CA ASP A 99 -14.78 -14.62 -12.68
C ASP A 99 -15.87 -14.08 -11.73
N ALA A 100 -16.80 -14.96 -11.31
CA ALA A 100 -17.83 -14.58 -10.32
C ALA A 100 -17.20 -14.05 -9.01
N ASP A 101 -16.03 -14.55 -8.61
CA ASP A 101 -15.32 -14.12 -7.41
C ASP A 101 -14.77 -12.70 -7.57
N ASN A 102 -14.14 -12.39 -8.69
CA ASN A 102 -13.64 -11.04 -9.00
C ASN A 102 -14.79 -10.04 -9.13
N PHE A 103 -15.91 -10.42 -9.73
CA PHE A 103 -17.09 -9.59 -9.81
C PHE A 103 -17.64 -9.26 -8.41
N ASN A 104 -17.70 -10.24 -7.50
CA ASN A 104 -18.12 -10.04 -6.13
C ASN A 104 -17.17 -9.15 -5.32
N LEU A 105 -15.86 -9.15 -5.65
CA LEU A 105 -14.88 -8.28 -4.98
C LEU A 105 -15.20 -6.80 -5.19
N LEU A 106 -15.71 -6.42 -6.37
CA LEU A 106 -16.08 -5.02 -6.65
C LEU A 106 -17.10 -4.47 -5.65
N PHE A 107 -18.04 -5.32 -5.20
CA PHE A 107 -19.08 -4.91 -4.27
C PHE A 107 -18.65 -4.98 -2.80
N SER A 108 -17.38 -5.28 -2.53
CA SER A 108 -16.86 -5.50 -1.18
C SER A 108 -16.13 -4.29 -0.59
N ILE A 109 -15.80 -3.28 -1.40
CA ILE A 109 -15.21 -2.01 -0.92
C ILE A 109 -16.23 -0.87 -1.00
N PRO A 110 -16.08 0.22 -0.19
CA PRO A 110 -17.02 1.33 -0.19
C PRO A 110 -17.04 2.10 -1.51
N TRP A 111 -18.19 2.68 -1.86
CA TRP A 111 -18.36 3.54 -3.05
C TRP A 111 -17.30 4.65 -3.14
N SER A 112 -17.00 5.30 -2.03
CA SER A 112 -16.00 6.36 -1.98
C SER A 112 -14.58 5.91 -2.36
N HIS A 113 -14.26 4.63 -2.21
CA HIS A 113 -13.00 4.05 -2.66
C HIS A 113 -13.00 3.89 -4.17
N HIS A 114 -14.10 3.37 -4.76
CA HIS A 114 -14.24 3.29 -6.22
C HIS A 114 -14.11 4.64 -6.90
N GLN A 115 -14.71 5.70 -6.35
CA GLN A 115 -14.56 7.04 -6.89
C GLN A 115 -13.08 7.46 -6.96
N LYS A 116 -12.28 7.18 -5.91
CA LYS A 116 -10.85 7.49 -5.91
C LYS A 116 -10.04 6.65 -6.89
N ILE A 117 -10.38 5.37 -7.01
CA ILE A 117 -9.76 4.49 -8.01
C ILE A 117 -10.06 5.02 -9.42
N ILE A 118 -11.32 5.30 -9.75
CA ILE A 118 -11.75 5.83 -11.04
C ILE A 118 -10.99 7.11 -11.39
N ASP A 119 -10.85 8.05 -10.45
CA ASP A 119 -10.15 9.33 -10.66
C ASP A 119 -8.68 9.15 -11.03
N LYS A 120 -8.03 8.11 -10.50
CA LYS A 120 -6.56 7.96 -10.57
C LYS A 120 -6.07 6.95 -11.61
N VAL A 121 -6.82 5.88 -11.90
CA VAL A 121 -6.35 4.79 -12.78
C VAL A 121 -6.51 5.06 -14.28
N LYS A 122 -7.14 6.18 -14.67
CA LYS A 122 -7.26 6.63 -16.08
C LYS A 122 -7.78 5.55 -17.05
N GLY A 123 -8.71 4.71 -16.61
CA GLY A 123 -9.33 3.66 -17.44
C GLY A 123 -8.61 2.31 -17.47
N ASP A 124 -7.51 2.14 -16.76
CA ASP A 124 -6.84 0.84 -16.64
C ASP A 124 -7.62 -0.09 -15.68
N SER A 125 -8.35 -1.04 -16.25
CA SER A 125 -9.18 -2.01 -15.54
C SER A 125 -8.37 -2.94 -14.63
N ASN A 126 -7.20 -3.39 -15.08
CA ASN A 126 -6.33 -4.28 -14.30
C ASN A 126 -5.73 -3.55 -13.09
N LYS A 127 -5.25 -2.33 -13.30
CA LYS A 127 -4.78 -1.46 -12.22
C LYS A 127 -5.90 -1.16 -11.21
N ALA A 128 -7.12 -0.92 -11.69
CA ALA A 128 -8.27 -0.71 -10.84
C ALA A 128 -8.59 -1.93 -9.98
N LEU A 129 -8.64 -3.13 -10.57
CA LEU A 129 -8.89 -4.38 -9.85
C LEU A 129 -7.78 -4.70 -8.83
N PHE A 130 -6.52 -4.42 -9.17
CA PHE A 130 -5.39 -4.52 -8.24
C PHE A 130 -5.65 -3.69 -6.97
N PHE A 131 -6.05 -2.42 -7.09
CA PHE A 131 -6.33 -1.57 -5.93
C PHE A 131 -7.57 -2.01 -5.15
N VAL A 132 -8.59 -2.59 -5.81
CA VAL A 132 -9.73 -3.22 -5.11
C VAL A 132 -9.24 -4.38 -4.24
N ARG A 133 -8.45 -5.30 -4.79
CA ARG A 133 -7.87 -6.45 -4.05
C ARG A 133 -7.00 -5.97 -2.89
N LYS A 134 -6.08 -5.04 -3.13
CA LYS A 134 -5.19 -4.50 -2.08
C LYS A 134 -5.95 -3.79 -0.97
N THR A 135 -7.02 -3.09 -1.31
CA THR A 135 -7.90 -2.46 -0.31
C THR A 135 -8.55 -3.49 0.60
N LEU A 136 -9.02 -4.61 0.04
CA LEU A 136 -9.64 -5.70 0.82
C LEU A 136 -8.61 -6.48 1.65
N GLU A 137 -7.51 -6.87 1.03
CA GLU A 137 -6.44 -7.63 1.69
C GLU A 137 -5.87 -6.91 2.91
N ASN A 138 -5.71 -5.60 2.81
CA ASN A 138 -5.05 -4.78 3.83
C ASN A 138 -6.02 -3.92 4.65
N ASN A 139 -7.33 -4.00 4.40
CA ASN A 139 -8.36 -3.18 5.05
C ASN A 139 -8.05 -1.67 4.96
N TRP A 140 -7.62 -1.20 3.78
CA TRP A 140 -7.24 0.21 3.61
C TRP A 140 -8.42 1.15 3.77
N GLY A 141 -8.26 2.13 4.64
CA GLY A 141 -9.10 3.31 4.65
C GLY A 141 -8.84 4.18 3.42
N ARG A 142 -9.80 5.09 3.13
CA ARG A 142 -9.72 5.97 1.95
C ARG A 142 -8.40 6.75 1.83
N GLY A 143 -7.87 7.26 2.95
CA GLY A 143 -6.60 8.02 2.94
C GLY A 143 -5.41 7.17 2.53
N VAL A 144 -5.30 5.95 3.05
CA VAL A 144 -4.23 5.00 2.70
C VAL A 144 -4.32 4.59 1.23
N LEU A 145 -5.54 4.29 0.74
CA LEU A 145 -5.76 3.98 -0.67
C LEU A 145 -5.31 5.14 -1.58
N VAL A 146 -5.69 6.38 -1.26
CA VAL A 146 -5.30 7.55 -2.05
C VAL A 146 -3.79 7.71 -2.09
N ASN A 147 -3.11 7.56 -0.95
CA ASN A 147 -1.65 7.61 -0.89
C ASN A 147 -1.00 6.58 -1.84
N PHE A 148 -1.46 5.33 -1.84
CA PHE A 148 -0.90 4.31 -2.72
C PHE A 148 -1.27 4.48 -4.20
N LEU A 149 -2.42 5.08 -4.49
CA LEU A 149 -2.78 5.49 -5.85
C LEU A 149 -1.88 6.63 -6.37
N GLU A 150 -1.49 7.55 -5.51
CA GLU A 150 -0.63 8.70 -5.84
C GLU A 150 0.86 8.35 -5.92
N THR A 151 1.26 7.26 -5.29
CA THR A 151 2.66 6.80 -5.25
C THR A 151 2.93 5.61 -6.18
N ASP A 152 2.09 5.38 -7.17
CA ASP A 152 2.24 4.38 -8.22
C ASP A 152 2.57 2.97 -7.71
N LEU A 153 1.89 2.54 -6.62
CA LEU A 153 2.12 1.22 -6.03
C LEU A 153 1.98 0.07 -7.04
N TYR A 154 1.07 0.18 -7.99
CA TYR A 154 0.83 -0.86 -9.00
C TYR A 154 2.08 -1.15 -9.81
N GLU A 155 2.82 -0.12 -10.20
CA GLU A 155 4.05 -0.20 -10.98
C GLU A 155 5.25 -0.63 -10.14
N ARG A 156 5.28 -0.24 -8.85
CA ARG A 156 6.42 -0.47 -7.95
C ARG A 156 6.42 -1.86 -7.30
N GLN A 157 5.25 -2.49 -7.15
CA GLN A 157 5.16 -3.77 -6.45
C GLN A 157 5.77 -4.89 -7.28
N GLY A 158 6.66 -5.66 -6.66
CA GLY A 158 7.35 -6.79 -7.28
C GLY A 158 8.48 -6.41 -8.23
N SER A 159 8.82 -5.11 -8.35
CA SER A 159 9.85 -4.61 -9.29
C SER A 159 11.26 -4.57 -8.73
N ALA A 160 11.45 -4.87 -7.43
CA ALA A 160 12.79 -4.96 -6.83
C ALA A 160 13.68 -5.95 -7.56
N LEU A 161 14.95 -5.60 -7.75
CA LEU A 161 15.94 -6.54 -8.27
C LEU A 161 16.30 -7.54 -7.18
N SER A 162 16.19 -8.84 -7.46
CA SER A 162 16.53 -9.88 -6.47
C SER A 162 17.08 -11.15 -7.11
N ASN A 163 17.67 -12.01 -6.29
CA ASN A 163 18.06 -13.37 -6.65
C ASN A 163 17.12 -14.45 -6.06
N PHE A 164 15.94 -14.08 -5.61
CA PHE A 164 14.99 -14.98 -4.94
C PHE A 164 14.62 -16.21 -5.76
N LYS A 165 14.47 -16.06 -7.09
CA LYS A 165 14.18 -17.19 -7.99
C LYS A 165 15.23 -18.29 -8.00
N THR A 166 16.47 -17.96 -7.64
CA THR A 166 17.61 -18.90 -7.66
C THR A 166 18.04 -19.34 -6.26
N THR A 167 17.65 -18.60 -5.23
CA THR A 167 18.10 -18.83 -3.83
C THR A 167 16.99 -19.33 -2.90
N MET A 168 15.72 -19.26 -3.35
CA MET A 168 14.56 -19.69 -2.56
C MET A 168 13.75 -20.74 -3.33
N PRO A 169 12.95 -21.59 -2.63
CA PRO A 169 11.93 -22.41 -3.30
C PRO A 169 10.98 -21.53 -4.13
N SER A 170 10.45 -22.05 -5.24
CA SER A 170 9.76 -21.23 -6.25
C SER A 170 8.56 -20.44 -5.71
N ILE A 171 7.74 -21.06 -4.85
CA ILE A 171 6.53 -20.41 -4.30
C ILE A 171 6.93 -19.29 -3.33
N GLU A 172 7.86 -19.56 -2.43
CA GLU A 172 8.37 -18.60 -1.45
C GLU A 172 9.14 -17.47 -2.14
N GLY A 173 9.93 -17.78 -3.16
CA GLY A 173 10.68 -16.80 -3.96
C GLY A 173 9.75 -15.86 -4.75
N ASP A 174 8.69 -16.39 -5.35
CA ASP A 174 7.69 -15.57 -6.03
C ASP A 174 6.92 -14.68 -5.04
N LEU A 175 6.56 -15.20 -3.86
CA LEU A 175 5.90 -14.43 -2.82
C LEU A 175 6.83 -13.32 -2.28
N ALA A 176 8.09 -13.65 -1.98
CA ALA A 176 9.09 -12.67 -1.54
C ALA A 176 9.26 -11.56 -2.58
N GLN A 177 9.37 -11.91 -3.87
CA GLN A 177 9.47 -10.94 -4.96
C GLN A 177 8.26 -10.00 -5.00
N GLN A 178 7.04 -10.54 -4.86
CA GLN A 178 5.82 -9.73 -4.87
C GLN A 178 5.68 -8.82 -3.64
N MET A 179 6.33 -9.14 -2.54
CA MET A 179 6.30 -8.32 -1.31
C MET A 179 7.21 -7.10 -1.40
N LEU A 180 8.26 -7.15 -2.20
CA LEU A 180 9.19 -6.04 -2.36
C LEU A 180 8.69 -4.99 -3.36
N LYS A 181 9.17 -3.77 -3.21
CA LYS A 181 8.86 -2.62 -4.06
C LYS A 181 10.13 -1.98 -4.58
N ASP A 182 10.02 -1.30 -5.71
CA ASP A 182 11.10 -0.52 -6.27
C ASP A 182 10.55 0.62 -7.15
N PRO A 183 10.76 1.88 -6.75
CA PRO A 183 11.38 2.32 -5.50
C PRO A 183 10.44 2.25 -4.28
N TYR A 184 11.00 2.25 -3.06
CA TYR A 184 10.25 2.57 -1.84
C TYR A 184 9.94 4.05 -1.77
N ASN A 185 8.75 4.40 -1.27
CA ASN A 185 8.33 5.79 -1.15
C ASN A 185 8.43 6.28 0.30
N PHE A 186 9.41 7.14 0.57
CA PHE A 186 9.66 7.72 1.90
C PHE A 186 9.20 9.18 2.00
N ASN A 187 8.24 9.61 1.18
CA ASN A 187 7.69 10.98 1.21
C ASN A 187 6.99 11.36 2.52
N PHE A 188 6.75 10.40 3.39
CA PHE A 188 6.24 10.66 4.73
C PHE A 188 7.30 11.17 5.72
N ILE A 189 8.59 11.19 5.31
CA ILE A 189 9.71 11.65 6.13
C ILE A 189 10.00 13.12 5.78
N PRO A 190 10.00 14.04 6.77
CA PRO A 190 10.31 15.44 6.57
C PRO A 190 11.83 15.69 6.65
N LEU A 191 12.60 15.21 5.67
CA LEU A 191 14.04 15.44 5.62
C LEU A 191 14.40 16.70 4.81
N HIS A 192 15.46 17.37 5.22
CA HIS A 192 16.08 18.47 4.49
C HIS A 192 16.88 17.96 3.28
N GLU A 193 17.35 18.86 2.40
CA GLU A 193 18.08 18.47 1.18
C GLU A 193 19.36 17.67 1.44
N GLN A 194 20.01 17.95 2.56
CA GLN A 194 21.21 17.21 3.01
C GLN A 194 20.88 16.51 4.32
N TYR A 195 20.85 15.19 4.29
CA TYR A 195 20.63 14.34 5.45
C TYR A 195 21.63 13.19 5.49
N THR A 196 21.96 12.77 6.68
CA THR A 196 22.84 11.62 6.94
C THR A 196 22.04 10.31 6.95
N GLU A 197 22.72 9.20 6.80
CA GLU A 197 22.13 7.85 6.93
C GLU A 197 21.47 7.66 8.31
N LYS A 198 22.09 8.20 9.36
CA LYS A 198 21.55 8.14 10.71
C LYS A 198 20.24 8.92 10.83
N GLU A 199 20.16 10.15 10.30
CA GLU A 199 18.94 10.95 10.31
C GLU A 199 17.82 10.28 9.55
N LEU A 200 18.10 9.65 8.39
CA LEU A 200 17.11 8.87 7.65
C LEU A 200 16.58 7.70 8.48
N LYS A 201 17.46 6.94 9.13
CA LYS A 201 17.06 5.80 9.98
C LYS A 201 16.27 6.26 11.21
N ASP A 202 16.65 7.37 11.82
CA ASP A 202 15.94 7.95 12.97
C ASP A 202 14.51 8.35 12.57
N GLU A 203 14.34 9.06 11.47
CA GLU A 203 13.02 9.46 10.95
C GLU A 203 12.15 8.26 10.52
N LEU A 204 12.75 7.22 9.91
CA LEU A 204 12.03 5.97 9.60
C LEU A 204 11.46 5.32 10.87
N MET A 205 12.20 5.38 11.98
CA MET A 205 11.74 4.83 13.26
C MET A 205 10.69 5.72 13.92
N ASP A 206 10.87 7.03 13.88
CA ASP A 206 9.86 7.99 14.37
C ASP A 206 8.53 7.84 13.61
N LYS A 207 8.59 7.47 12.33
CA LYS A 207 7.44 7.19 11.47
C LYS A 207 7.24 5.70 11.20
N LEU A 208 7.56 4.84 12.17
CA LEU A 208 7.53 3.37 11.99
C LEU A 208 6.21 2.86 11.43
N SER A 209 5.08 3.42 11.83
CA SER A 209 3.77 3.02 11.29
C SER A 209 3.67 3.26 9.78
N ASN A 210 4.20 4.39 9.28
CA ASN A 210 4.21 4.71 7.86
C ASN A 210 5.21 3.83 7.12
N PHE A 211 6.36 3.56 7.74
CA PHE A 211 7.37 2.68 7.17
C PHE A 211 6.84 1.23 7.03
N LEU A 212 6.16 0.70 8.05
CA LEU A 212 5.50 -0.61 7.97
C LEU A 212 4.40 -0.66 6.90
N LEU A 213 3.62 0.42 6.73
CA LEU A 213 2.65 0.53 5.64
C LEU A 213 3.35 0.53 4.27
N GLU A 214 4.48 1.22 4.15
CA GLU A 214 5.26 1.23 2.92
C GLU A 214 5.94 -0.12 2.68
N LEU A 215 6.51 -0.81 3.66
CA LEU A 215 7.01 -2.18 3.50
C LEU A 215 5.89 -3.11 3.03
N GLY A 216 4.73 -3.03 3.63
CA GLY A 216 3.55 -3.79 3.25
C GLY A 216 3.10 -4.80 4.29
N LYS A 217 2.00 -5.50 3.98
CA LYS A 217 1.41 -6.49 4.88
C LYS A 217 2.35 -7.69 5.08
N GLY A 218 2.45 -8.11 6.33
CA GLY A 218 3.22 -9.28 6.73
C GLY A 218 4.57 -8.97 7.35
N PHE A 219 5.06 -7.71 7.24
CA PHE A 219 6.26 -7.30 7.97
C PHE A 219 5.93 -7.00 9.43
N SER A 220 6.70 -7.58 10.33
CA SER A 220 6.65 -7.33 11.77
C SER A 220 8.00 -6.81 12.24
N PHE A 221 8.03 -5.67 12.91
CA PHE A 221 9.27 -5.07 13.41
C PHE A 221 9.80 -5.85 14.60
N VAL A 222 11.07 -6.27 14.56
CA VAL A 222 11.76 -7.00 15.62
C VAL A 222 12.69 -6.07 16.40
N GLY A 223 13.50 -5.26 15.70
CA GLY A 223 14.40 -4.34 16.37
C GLY A 223 15.20 -3.46 15.42
N ARG A 224 15.75 -2.39 16.00
CA ARG A 224 16.70 -1.47 15.38
C ARG A 224 18.07 -1.66 16.02
N GLU A 225 19.15 -1.45 15.24
CA GLU A 225 20.51 -1.65 15.71
C GLU A 225 20.66 -2.98 16.48
N TYR A 226 20.06 -4.02 15.90
CA TYR A 226 19.94 -5.30 16.55
C TYR A 226 21.30 -5.96 16.69
N ARG A 227 21.79 -6.09 17.95
CA ARG A 227 23.09 -6.67 18.24
C ARG A 227 23.08 -8.17 17.97
N ILE A 228 24.06 -8.62 17.18
CA ILE A 228 24.33 -10.02 16.91
C ILE A 228 25.81 -10.28 17.08
N SER A 229 26.21 -11.39 17.74
CA SER A 229 27.59 -11.65 18.12
C SER A 229 28.09 -12.97 17.55
N ALA A 230 29.16 -12.93 16.79
CA ALA A 230 29.83 -14.13 16.26
C ALA A 230 31.35 -13.95 16.27
N GLY A 231 32.08 -15.02 16.55
CA GLY A 231 33.54 -15.01 16.57
C GLY A 231 34.16 -14.00 17.55
N GLY A 232 33.44 -13.70 18.65
CA GLY A 232 33.90 -12.73 19.67
C GLY A 232 33.79 -11.27 19.25
N LYS A 233 33.06 -10.97 18.16
CA LYS A 233 32.79 -9.60 17.67
C LYS A 233 31.32 -9.32 17.62
N ASP A 234 30.95 -8.12 18.05
CA ASP A 234 29.57 -7.61 17.93
C ASP A 234 29.38 -6.96 16.57
N LYS A 235 28.24 -7.23 15.98
CA LYS A 235 27.71 -6.58 14.78
C LYS A 235 26.33 -6.04 15.08
N TYR A 236 25.92 -5.04 14.35
CA TYR A 236 24.64 -4.37 14.53
C TYR A 236 23.88 -4.35 13.19
N ILE A 237 22.73 -4.99 13.17
CA ILE A 237 21.81 -4.99 12.03
C ILE A 237 20.99 -3.70 12.13
N ASP A 238 20.95 -2.91 11.07
CA ASP A 238 20.25 -1.62 11.06
C ASP A 238 18.79 -1.79 11.48
N LEU A 239 18.05 -2.60 10.74
CA LEU A 239 16.63 -2.88 11.00
C LEU A 239 16.36 -4.37 10.80
N LEU A 240 15.80 -5.00 11.80
CA LEU A 240 15.41 -6.41 11.76
C LEU A 240 13.89 -6.51 11.77
N PHE A 241 13.34 -7.22 10.79
CA PHE A 241 11.93 -7.56 10.68
C PHE A 241 11.74 -9.08 10.64
N TYR A 242 10.50 -9.50 10.82
CA TYR A 242 10.05 -10.86 10.56
C TYR A 242 8.90 -10.84 9.54
N ILE A 243 8.99 -11.64 8.50
CA ILE A 243 7.96 -11.73 7.46
C ILE A 243 7.06 -12.91 7.77
N ILE A 244 5.87 -12.60 8.29
CA ILE A 244 4.90 -13.60 8.76
C ILE A 244 4.51 -14.62 7.67
N PRO A 245 4.13 -14.21 6.43
CA PRO A 245 3.74 -15.18 5.40
C PRO A 245 4.86 -16.07 4.89
N LEU A 246 6.11 -15.64 5.03
CA LEU A 246 7.30 -16.38 4.61
C LEU A 246 7.96 -17.14 5.75
N HIS A 247 7.54 -16.93 6.98
CA HIS A 247 8.15 -17.49 8.18
C HIS A 247 9.67 -17.32 8.19
N CYS A 248 10.15 -16.10 7.96
CA CYS A 248 11.58 -15.80 7.94
C CYS A 248 11.90 -14.41 8.48
N TYR A 249 13.12 -14.23 8.96
CA TYR A 249 13.63 -12.90 9.26
C TYR A 249 13.94 -12.13 7.98
N CYS A 250 13.84 -10.80 8.06
CA CYS A 250 14.22 -9.88 7.00
C CYS A 250 15.14 -8.81 7.58
N ILE A 251 16.36 -8.78 7.09
CA ILE A 251 17.35 -7.76 7.42
C ILE A 251 17.18 -6.62 6.42
N VAL A 252 16.90 -5.41 6.91
CA VAL A 252 16.78 -4.23 6.07
C VAL A 252 17.94 -3.28 6.36
N GLU A 253 18.78 -3.06 5.35
CA GLU A 253 19.85 -2.05 5.34
C GLU A 253 19.39 -0.87 4.50
N VAL A 254 19.56 0.35 5.03
CA VAL A 254 19.18 1.58 4.33
C VAL A 254 20.42 2.44 4.12
N LYS A 255 20.72 2.77 2.86
CA LYS A 255 21.89 3.56 2.45
C LYS A 255 21.48 4.87 1.78
N THR A 256 22.03 5.98 2.23
CA THR A 256 21.80 7.31 1.63
C THR A 256 22.70 7.58 0.43
N THR A 257 23.52 6.62 0.06
CA THR A 257 24.44 6.64 -1.07
C THR A 257 23.94 5.80 -2.23
N GLU A 258 24.66 5.87 -3.35
CA GLU A 258 24.50 4.93 -4.45
C GLU A 258 24.90 3.51 -4.00
N PHE A 259 24.34 2.50 -4.65
CA PHE A 259 24.61 1.09 -4.46
C PHE A 259 26.11 0.75 -4.56
N ASP A 260 26.62 -0.03 -3.61
CA ASP A 260 27.97 -0.60 -3.63
C ASP A 260 27.96 -2.11 -3.40
N PHE A 261 28.93 -2.82 -4.00
CA PHE A 261 29.11 -4.28 -3.82
C PHE A 261 29.35 -4.68 -2.35
N GLN A 262 29.96 -3.81 -1.56
CA GLN A 262 30.25 -4.05 -0.15
C GLN A 262 28.95 -4.19 0.66
N ASP A 263 27.92 -3.42 0.33
CA ASP A 263 26.63 -3.46 1.03
C ASP A 263 25.96 -4.83 0.89
N VAL A 264 26.02 -5.43 -0.30
CA VAL A 264 25.49 -6.78 -0.54
C VAL A 264 26.29 -7.84 0.19
N GLY A 265 27.62 -7.70 0.22
CA GLY A 265 28.49 -8.60 0.97
C GLY A 265 28.23 -8.56 2.48
N GLN A 266 28.05 -7.36 3.04
CA GLN A 266 27.68 -7.16 4.43
C GLN A 266 26.31 -7.78 4.73
N LEU A 267 25.32 -7.50 3.90
CA LEU A 267 23.95 -7.99 4.06
C LEU A 267 23.90 -9.52 3.98
N ALA A 268 24.66 -10.14 3.05
CA ALA A 268 24.78 -11.60 2.95
C ALA A 268 25.42 -12.20 4.22
N GLY A 269 26.40 -11.52 4.81
CA GLY A 269 26.98 -11.92 6.10
C GLY A 269 25.95 -11.86 7.23
N TYR A 270 25.13 -10.83 7.27
CA TYR A 270 24.07 -10.70 8.28
C TYR A 270 22.96 -11.75 8.12
N THR A 271 22.53 -12.06 6.89
CA THR A 271 21.54 -13.14 6.67
C THR A 271 22.07 -14.47 7.18
N ALA A 272 23.32 -14.82 6.89
CA ALA A 272 23.94 -16.04 7.40
C ALA A 272 24.03 -16.09 8.93
N MET A 273 24.39 -14.96 9.58
CA MET A 273 24.43 -14.87 11.05
C MET A 273 23.02 -15.01 11.67
N VAL A 274 22.00 -14.42 11.07
CA VAL A 274 20.61 -14.54 11.52
C VAL A 274 20.11 -15.97 11.39
N ASP A 275 20.41 -16.63 10.28
CA ASP A 275 20.06 -18.04 10.05
C ASP A 275 20.67 -18.97 11.10
N GLU A 276 21.92 -18.72 11.50
CA GLU A 276 22.60 -19.57 12.47
C GLU A 276 22.20 -19.27 13.93
N LEU A 277 21.99 -17.98 14.25
CA LEU A 277 21.89 -17.54 15.65
C LEU A 277 20.48 -17.23 16.12
N LEU A 278 19.55 -16.86 15.21
CA LEU A 278 18.19 -16.44 15.56
C LEU A 278 17.12 -17.39 15.03
N ASN A 279 17.31 -18.02 13.88
CA ASN A 279 16.30 -18.89 13.29
C ASN A 279 15.98 -20.08 14.18
N SER A 280 14.70 -20.39 14.29
CA SER A 280 14.23 -21.67 14.82
C SER A 280 14.15 -22.72 13.71
N LYS A 281 13.88 -23.98 14.10
CA LYS A 281 13.67 -25.08 13.12
C LYS A 281 12.44 -24.89 12.21
N LEU A 282 11.55 -23.96 12.56
CA LEU A 282 10.32 -23.68 11.82
C LEU A 282 10.48 -22.49 10.86
N ASP A 283 11.59 -21.76 10.96
CA ASP A 283 11.84 -20.59 10.13
C ASP A 283 12.53 -20.98 8.82
N ASN A 284 12.16 -20.30 7.77
CA ASN A 284 12.84 -20.34 6.48
C ASN A 284 14.11 -19.46 6.54
N PRO A 285 15.06 -19.63 5.60
CA PRO A 285 16.25 -18.79 5.52
C PRO A 285 15.90 -17.30 5.50
N ALA A 286 16.70 -16.51 6.22
CA ALA A 286 16.54 -15.07 6.31
C ALA A 286 16.77 -14.40 4.96
N ILE A 287 16.02 -13.32 4.71
CA ILE A 287 16.18 -12.49 3.50
C ILE A 287 16.85 -11.17 3.85
N GLY A 288 17.70 -10.69 2.94
CA GLY A 288 18.25 -9.34 2.97
C GLY A 288 17.48 -8.40 2.04
N LEU A 289 17.22 -7.18 2.49
CA LEU A 289 16.68 -6.08 1.69
C LEU A 289 17.60 -4.87 1.82
N LEU A 290 18.28 -4.54 0.73
CA LEU A 290 19.06 -3.32 0.60
C LEU A 290 18.17 -2.23 -0.02
N ILE A 291 18.03 -1.11 0.67
CA ILE A 291 17.31 0.07 0.16
C ILE A 291 18.32 1.20 0.04
N CYS A 292 18.67 1.60 -1.17
CA CYS A 292 19.67 2.63 -1.45
C CYS A 292 19.05 3.84 -2.18
N LYS A 293 19.78 4.95 -2.18
CA LYS A 293 19.32 6.18 -2.83
C LYS A 293 19.23 6.03 -4.34
N GLU A 294 20.23 5.39 -4.94
CA GLU A 294 20.33 5.13 -6.37
C GLU A 294 20.97 3.75 -6.58
N LYS A 295 20.57 3.04 -7.63
CA LYS A 295 21.19 1.76 -8.00
C LYS A 295 21.53 1.71 -9.47
N ASN A 296 22.67 1.13 -9.78
CA ASN A 296 22.96 0.69 -11.13
C ASN A 296 22.49 -0.76 -11.28
N SER A 297 21.41 -0.97 -12.05
CA SER A 297 20.78 -2.29 -12.22
C SER A 297 21.74 -3.35 -12.78
N VAL A 298 22.73 -2.95 -13.59
CA VAL A 298 23.73 -3.88 -14.13
C VAL A 298 24.68 -4.33 -13.03
N LEU A 299 25.22 -3.39 -12.24
CA LEU A 299 26.12 -3.72 -11.12
C LEU A 299 25.40 -4.54 -10.04
N ALA A 300 24.18 -4.17 -9.70
CA ALA A 300 23.32 -4.89 -8.76
C ALA A 300 23.04 -6.33 -9.24
N HIS A 301 22.79 -6.54 -10.53
CA HIS A 301 22.64 -7.86 -11.11
C HIS A 301 23.92 -8.70 -10.96
N TYR A 302 25.09 -8.13 -11.25
CA TYR A 302 26.36 -8.86 -11.06
C TYR A 302 26.62 -9.18 -9.59
N ALA A 303 26.31 -8.27 -8.66
CA ALA A 303 26.45 -8.52 -7.23
C ALA A 303 25.62 -9.73 -6.80
N LEU A 304 24.35 -9.80 -7.23
CA LEU A 304 23.43 -10.88 -6.87
C LEU A 304 23.75 -12.23 -7.54
N SER A 305 24.42 -12.23 -8.70
CA SER A 305 24.61 -13.44 -9.53
C SER A 305 25.46 -14.53 -8.87
N ARG A 306 26.25 -14.21 -7.86
CA ARG A 306 27.18 -15.14 -7.18
C ARG A 306 26.89 -15.27 -5.68
N ILE A 307 25.84 -14.66 -5.17
CA ILE A 307 25.45 -14.72 -3.77
C ILE A 307 24.35 -15.76 -3.58
N ASN A 308 24.55 -16.65 -2.62
CA ASN A 308 23.60 -17.70 -2.28
C ASN A 308 22.53 -17.24 -1.26
N SER A 309 22.79 -16.16 -0.53
CA SER A 309 21.80 -15.58 0.37
C SER A 309 20.67 -14.90 -0.42
N PRO A 310 19.40 -15.07 -0.02
CA PRO A 310 18.29 -14.40 -0.67
C PRO A 310 18.36 -12.88 -0.41
N ILE A 311 18.61 -12.08 -1.44
CA ILE A 311 18.75 -10.62 -1.32
C ILE A 311 17.92 -9.92 -2.38
N GLY A 312 17.18 -8.86 -1.94
CA GLY A 312 16.52 -7.88 -2.78
C GLY A 312 17.23 -6.52 -2.68
N ILE A 313 17.27 -5.80 -3.80
CA ILE A 313 17.85 -4.45 -3.90
C ILE A 313 16.81 -3.53 -4.48
N SER A 314 16.56 -2.42 -3.80
CA SER A 314 15.58 -1.40 -4.20
C SER A 314 16.15 -0.01 -4.01
N GLU A 315 15.61 0.93 -4.76
CA GLU A 315 15.82 2.35 -4.49
C GLU A 315 14.77 2.87 -3.51
N PHE A 316 14.99 4.07 -2.99
CA PHE A 316 13.94 4.85 -2.36
C PHE A 316 13.85 6.25 -2.97
N ILE A 317 12.65 6.83 -2.89
CA ILE A 317 12.38 8.22 -3.27
C ILE A 317 11.90 9.01 -2.07
N ILE A 318 12.46 10.20 -1.90
CA ILE A 318 11.93 11.23 -1.02
C ILE A 318 11.67 12.43 -1.92
N SER A 319 10.39 12.73 -2.17
CA SER A 319 10.04 13.93 -2.94
C SER A 319 10.33 15.15 -2.09
N LYS A 320 10.98 16.15 -2.68
CA LYS A 320 11.03 17.48 -2.07
C LYS A 320 9.58 17.88 -1.80
N GLN A 321 9.24 18.15 -0.55
CA GLN A 321 7.96 18.78 -0.23
C GLN A 321 7.99 20.15 -0.89
N GLN A 322 7.44 20.26 -2.10
CA GLN A 322 7.08 21.55 -2.64
C GLN A 322 5.90 22.01 -1.79
N LEU A 323 6.14 23.02 -0.95
CA LEU A 323 5.04 23.79 -0.35
C LEU A 323 4.05 24.11 -1.47
N PRO A 324 2.74 23.89 -1.26
CA PRO A 324 1.73 24.32 -2.22
C PRO A 324 2.06 25.74 -2.67
N GLU A 325 1.99 26.03 -3.96
CA GLU A 325 2.34 27.36 -4.50
C GLU A 325 1.60 28.49 -3.78
N GLU A 326 0.38 28.22 -3.31
CA GLU A 326 -0.42 29.13 -2.50
C GLU A 326 0.19 29.50 -1.13
N LEU A 327 1.17 28.73 -0.65
CA LEU A 327 1.87 28.98 0.62
C LEU A 327 3.29 29.53 0.42
N LYS A 328 3.88 29.39 -0.77
CA LYS A 328 5.22 29.92 -1.08
C LYS A 328 5.26 31.44 -0.94
N ASP A 329 4.18 32.12 -1.36
CA ASP A 329 4.08 33.59 -1.30
C ASP A 329 3.62 34.11 0.08
N LYS A 330 3.26 33.23 1.02
CA LYS A 330 2.76 33.60 2.36
C LYS A 330 3.77 33.37 3.48
N LEU A 331 4.86 32.68 3.21
CA LEU A 331 5.92 32.48 4.20
C LEU A 331 6.93 33.62 4.08
N PRO A 332 7.28 34.29 5.21
CA PRO A 332 8.33 35.30 5.20
C PRO A 332 9.65 34.65 4.75
N SER A 333 10.42 35.37 3.94
CA SER A 333 11.74 34.91 3.51
C SER A 333 12.66 34.73 4.72
N ILE A 334 13.71 33.91 4.57
CA ILE A 334 14.72 33.72 5.64
C ILE A 334 15.28 35.05 6.10
N GLU A 335 15.51 35.99 5.16
CA GLU A 335 15.96 37.32 5.45
C GLU A 335 14.96 38.18 6.24
N GLU A 336 13.66 37.98 6.05
CA GLU A 336 12.60 38.63 6.82
C GLU A 336 12.47 38.05 8.22
N ILE A 337 12.71 36.73 8.38
CA ILE A 337 12.74 36.05 9.69
C ILE A 337 13.96 36.51 10.47
N GLU A 338 15.13 36.58 9.85
CA GLU A 338 16.38 37.08 10.48
C GLU A 338 16.26 38.53 10.90
N LYS A 339 15.63 39.39 10.09
CA LYS A 339 15.34 40.81 10.47
C LYS A 339 14.40 40.94 11.66
N ARG A 340 13.46 40.01 11.84
CA ARG A 340 12.52 39.98 12.99
C ARG A 340 13.14 39.40 14.26
N MET A 341 14.18 38.58 14.14
CA MET A 341 14.88 38.02 15.29
C MET A 341 16.05 38.88 15.80
N ASN A 342 16.48 39.87 15.01
CA ASN A 342 17.57 40.81 15.36
C ASN A 342 17.08 42.21 15.81
N VAL A 343 15.85 42.29 16.37
CA VAL A 343 15.32 43.49 17.04
C VAL A 343 15.22 43.25 18.55
#